data_6e45b9b95cf4eac36c1490b627d90c1a
#
_entry.id   6e45b9b95cf4eac36c1490b627d90c1a
#
_cell.length_a   1.000
_cell.length_b   1.000
_cell.length_c   1.000
_cell.angle_alpha   90.00
_cell.angle_beta   90.00
_cell.angle_gamma   90.00
#
_symmetry.space_group_name_H-M   'P 1'
#
loop_
_entity.id
_entity.type
_entity.pdbx_description
1 polymer ?
#
loop_
_entity_poly.entity_id
_entity_poly.type
_entity_poly.pdbx_seq_one_letter_code
_entity_poly.pdbx_strand_id
1 'polypeptide(L)'
;MDSETKPPSKRAEYEQPELDIACVSPRVRRALVSDSGNHCQVWRGGRRSDEQTDGQNNFVEFVLKYPRDSYTDADIRILRRQYEMLRESLGDMVPEALFAITCINGKRNVFVLARAVNIWFNIANPTNREEAVGLLQKYPMARDQLQQFVDVARGWREGPNPRVIDLYGMDNLVMDNQRQIRYIDSFYVFFFEDLLHILGGERDLDLEDKINVSLRRLAYLEEILALSADKQ
;
A
#
# COMPACT_ATOMS: atom_id res chain seq x y z
N MET A 1 -18.66 -25.49 -43.02
CA MET A 1 -18.17 -25.49 -41.60
C MET A 1 -17.20 -24.34 -41.48
N ASP A 2 -17.77 -23.15 -41.29
CA ASP A 2 -17.02 -21.91 -41.23
C ASP A 2 -16.64 -21.64 -39.76
N SER A 3 -15.36 -21.67 -39.48
CA SER A 3 -14.82 -21.35 -38.17
C SER A 3 -14.76 -19.82 -38.04
N GLU A 4 -15.73 -19.26 -37.33
CA GLU A 4 -15.68 -17.86 -36.89
C GLU A 4 -14.54 -17.66 -35.92
N THR A 5 -13.47 -17.03 -36.38
CA THR A 5 -12.40 -16.51 -35.53
C THR A 5 -12.89 -15.27 -34.80
N LYS A 6 -13.11 -15.41 -33.48
CA LYS A 6 -13.43 -14.34 -32.57
C LYS A 6 -12.34 -13.27 -32.61
N PRO A 7 -12.65 -11.98 -32.86
CA PRO A 7 -11.63 -10.95 -32.87
C PRO A 7 -11.01 -10.78 -31.48
N PRO A 8 -9.71 -10.43 -31.38
CA PRO A 8 -9.04 -10.23 -30.11
C PRO A 8 -9.71 -9.08 -29.36
N SER A 9 -9.99 -9.30 -28.07
CA SER A 9 -10.54 -8.28 -27.17
C SER A 9 -9.60 -7.07 -27.18
N LYS A 10 -10.10 -5.91 -27.59
CA LYS A 10 -9.41 -4.64 -27.41
C LYS A 10 -9.12 -4.48 -25.93
N ARG A 11 -7.83 -4.52 -25.53
CA ARG A 11 -7.41 -4.01 -24.22
C ARG A 11 -7.94 -2.59 -24.11
N ALA A 12 -8.76 -2.33 -23.11
CA ALA A 12 -9.18 -0.98 -22.79
C ALA A 12 -7.88 -0.15 -22.59
N GLU A 13 -7.63 0.80 -23.49
CA GLU A 13 -6.60 1.82 -23.28
C GLU A 13 -7.11 2.67 -22.12
N TYR A 14 -6.61 2.42 -20.92
CA TYR A 14 -6.86 3.30 -19.79
C TYR A 14 -6.24 4.65 -20.10
N GLU A 15 -7.06 5.68 -20.23
CA GLU A 15 -6.59 7.05 -20.38
C GLU A 15 -5.71 7.40 -19.18
N GLN A 16 -4.45 7.77 -19.46
CA GLN A 16 -3.55 8.22 -18.42
C GLN A 16 -4.05 9.55 -17.88
N PRO A 17 -4.11 9.75 -16.56
CA PRO A 17 -4.49 11.03 -15.99
C PRO A 17 -3.54 12.12 -16.49
N GLU A 18 -4.10 13.24 -16.93
CA GLU A 18 -3.33 14.41 -17.36
C GLU A 18 -2.74 15.09 -16.13
N LEU A 19 -1.41 15.06 -16.04
CA LEU A 19 -0.65 15.64 -14.94
C LEU A 19 0.06 16.89 -15.39
N ASP A 20 -0.22 17.98 -14.73
CA ASP A 20 0.52 19.22 -14.89
C ASP A 20 1.82 19.19 -14.06
N ILE A 21 2.74 18.29 -14.44
CA ILE A 21 4.05 18.17 -13.81
C ILE A 21 5.12 18.02 -14.88
N ALA A 22 5.96 19.03 -14.99
CA ALA A 22 7.12 19.02 -15.86
C ALA A 22 8.14 17.90 -15.56
N CYS A 23 8.10 17.31 -14.36
CA CYS A 23 9.03 16.26 -13.96
C CYS A 23 8.65 14.85 -14.44
N VAL A 24 7.43 14.63 -14.92
CA VAL A 24 7.03 13.35 -15.50
C VAL A 24 7.34 13.36 -16.99
N SER A 25 8.62 13.21 -17.30
CA SER A 25 9.11 13.13 -18.68
C SER A 25 8.38 12.05 -19.47
N PRO A 26 8.05 12.27 -20.76
CA PRO A 26 7.52 11.24 -21.66
C PRO A 26 8.46 10.03 -21.83
N ARG A 27 9.72 10.13 -21.38
CA ARG A 27 10.69 9.01 -21.36
C ARG A 27 10.46 8.00 -20.22
N VAL A 28 9.60 8.31 -19.24
CA VAL A 28 9.28 7.39 -18.16
C VAL A 28 8.23 6.41 -18.65
N ARG A 29 8.61 5.15 -18.83
CA ARG A 29 7.64 4.07 -19.12
C ARG A 29 6.86 3.76 -17.85
N ARG A 30 5.53 3.80 -17.97
CA ARG A 30 4.61 3.52 -16.87
C ARG A 30 3.66 2.39 -17.27
N ALA A 31 3.33 1.54 -16.31
CA ALA A 31 2.34 0.50 -16.48
C ALA A 31 1.33 0.58 -15.32
N LEU A 32 0.06 0.47 -15.63
CA LEU A 32 -0.99 0.34 -14.61
C LEU A 32 -0.80 -1.01 -13.90
N VAL A 33 -0.62 -0.97 -12.59
CA VAL A 33 -0.42 -2.16 -11.75
C VAL A 33 -1.73 -2.56 -11.08
N SER A 34 -2.51 -1.58 -10.61
CA SER A 34 -3.78 -1.82 -9.96
C SER A 34 -4.77 -0.70 -10.24
N ASP A 35 -5.98 -1.10 -10.63
CA ASP A 35 -7.16 -0.24 -10.76
C ASP A 35 -8.30 -0.72 -9.83
N SER A 36 -8.05 -1.70 -8.99
CA SER A 36 -9.04 -2.26 -8.05
C SER A 36 -9.07 -1.58 -6.69
N GLY A 37 -8.08 -0.71 -6.38
CA GLY A 37 -8.04 0.03 -5.12
C GLY A 37 -9.18 1.04 -4.98
N ASN A 38 -9.79 1.13 -3.79
CA ASN A 38 -10.92 2.03 -3.54
C ASN A 38 -10.54 3.51 -3.64
N HIS A 39 -9.30 3.87 -3.29
CA HIS A 39 -8.88 5.27 -3.15
C HIS A 39 -7.99 5.77 -4.28
N CYS A 40 -7.26 4.90 -4.95
CA CYS A 40 -6.31 5.33 -5.98
C CYS A 40 -6.08 4.28 -7.08
N GLN A 41 -5.66 4.77 -8.25
CA GLN A 41 -4.99 3.97 -9.27
C GLN A 41 -3.50 3.89 -8.96
N VAL A 42 -2.90 2.73 -9.17
CA VAL A 42 -1.48 2.50 -8.90
C VAL A 42 -0.76 2.22 -10.21
N TRP A 43 0.21 3.07 -10.54
CA TRP A 43 1.06 2.95 -11.71
C TRP A 43 2.49 2.67 -11.27
N ARG A 44 3.17 1.73 -11.91
CA ARG A 44 4.59 1.47 -11.71
C ARG A 44 5.38 2.02 -12.88
N GLY A 45 6.43 2.74 -12.58
CA GLY A 45 7.35 3.28 -13.55
C GLY A 45 8.80 3.05 -13.14
N GLY A 46 9.70 3.29 -14.07
CA GLY A 46 11.11 3.22 -13.79
C GLY A 46 11.88 4.17 -14.71
N ARG A 47 12.96 4.71 -14.19
CA ARG A 47 13.90 5.56 -14.91
C ARG A 47 15.28 4.94 -14.85
N ARG A 48 15.97 4.89 -16.00
CA ARG A 48 17.41 4.66 -15.98
C ARG A 48 18.08 5.94 -15.47
N SER A 49 18.93 5.84 -14.48
CA SER A 49 19.77 6.94 -14.08
C SER A 49 20.84 7.13 -15.16
N ASP A 50 20.97 8.36 -15.66
CA ASP A 50 22.01 8.71 -16.63
C ASP A 50 23.39 8.86 -15.95
N GLU A 51 23.48 8.69 -14.64
CA GLU A 51 24.73 8.69 -13.90
C GLU A 51 25.44 7.35 -14.09
N GLN A 52 26.36 7.34 -15.06
CA GLN A 52 27.36 6.30 -15.22
C GLN A 52 28.38 6.40 -14.05
N THR A 53 28.06 5.84 -12.91
CA THR A 53 29.06 5.48 -11.91
C THR A 53 29.17 3.96 -11.89
N ASP A 54 30.32 3.46 -12.33
CA ASP A 54 30.80 2.07 -12.22
C ASP A 54 29.92 0.96 -12.83
N GLY A 55 29.49 1.10 -14.08
CA GLY A 55 28.97 -0.04 -14.85
C GLY A 55 27.67 -0.69 -14.36
N GLN A 56 27.07 -0.22 -13.27
CA GLN A 56 25.76 -0.66 -12.80
C GLN A 56 24.69 0.25 -13.37
N ASN A 57 23.80 -0.33 -14.20
CA ASN A 57 22.58 0.33 -14.62
C ASN A 57 21.67 0.53 -13.39
N ASN A 58 21.80 1.66 -12.71
CA ASN A 58 20.89 2.03 -11.60
C ASN A 58 19.51 2.34 -12.17
N PHE A 59 18.68 1.33 -12.22
CA PHE A 59 17.28 1.47 -12.58
C PHE A 59 16.47 1.75 -11.31
N VAL A 60 15.98 2.97 -11.17
CA VAL A 60 15.13 3.35 -10.04
C VAL A 60 13.69 3.08 -10.41
N GLU A 61 13.09 2.14 -9.70
CA GLU A 61 11.67 1.84 -9.81
C GLU A 61 10.87 2.65 -8.80
N PHE A 62 9.75 3.18 -9.24
CA PHE A 62 8.83 3.95 -8.40
C PHE A 62 7.38 3.58 -8.69
N VAL A 63 6.53 3.91 -7.73
CA VAL A 63 5.07 3.77 -7.83
C VAL A 63 4.46 5.16 -7.78
N LEU A 64 3.54 5.42 -8.72
CA LEU A 64 2.68 6.59 -8.72
C LEU A 64 1.28 6.17 -8.32
N LYS A 65 0.74 6.81 -7.29
CA LYS A 65 -0.63 6.60 -6.84
C LYS A 65 -1.44 7.85 -7.13
N TYR A 66 -2.45 7.71 -7.99
CA TYR A 66 -3.38 8.76 -8.34
C TYR A 66 -4.69 8.55 -7.61
N PRO A 67 -5.18 9.54 -6.86
CA PRO A 67 -6.46 9.43 -6.20
C PRO A 67 -7.60 9.38 -7.23
N ARG A 68 -8.65 8.62 -6.91
CA ARG A 68 -9.88 8.58 -7.71
C ARG A 68 -10.74 9.81 -7.49
N ASP A 69 -10.71 10.33 -6.27
CA ASP A 69 -11.47 11.50 -5.85
C ASP A 69 -10.59 12.75 -5.77
N SER A 70 -11.24 13.91 -5.72
CA SER A 70 -10.55 15.17 -5.47
C SER A 70 -10.38 15.38 -3.97
N TYR A 71 -9.17 15.71 -3.56
CA TYR A 71 -8.81 15.97 -2.16
C TYR A 71 -8.67 17.46 -1.91
N THR A 72 -9.20 17.91 -0.78
CA THR A 72 -8.98 19.27 -0.26
C THR A 72 -7.59 19.40 0.35
N ASP A 73 -7.14 20.64 0.59
CA ASP A 73 -5.88 20.88 1.30
C ASP A 73 -5.91 20.33 2.75
N ALA A 74 -7.08 20.21 3.35
CA ALA A 74 -7.24 19.59 4.67
C ALA A 74 -7.01 18.07 4.59
N ASP A 75 -7.60 17.40 3.61
CA ASP A 75 -7.41 15.97 3.37
C ASP A 75 -5.95 15.65 3.10
N ILE A 76 -5.28 16.45 2.26
CA ILE A 76 -3.87 16.28 1.94
C ILE A 76 -2.99 16.38 3.19
N ARG A 77 -3.29 17.36 4.08
CA ARG A 77 -2.56 17.46 5.36
C ARG A 77 -2.78 16.24 6.26
N ILE A 78 -4.00 15.71 6.30
CA ILE A 78 -4.33 14.49 7.06
C ILE A 78 -3.54 13.29 6.52
N LEU A 79 -3.57 13.07 5.19
CA LEU A 79 -2.83 11.97 4.55
C LEU A 79 -1.33 12.04 4.85
N ARG A 80 -0.73 13.22 4.71
CA ARG A 80 0.70 13.40 5.02
C ARG A 80 1.01 13.12 6.48
N ARG A 81 0.19 13.64 7.41
CA ARG A 81 0.37 13.41 8.85
C ARG A 81 0.24 11.92 9.21
N GLN A 82 -0.72 11.22 8.60
CA GLN A 82 -0.87 9.77 8.80
C GLN A 82 0.35 9.01 8.29
N TYR A 83 0.86 9.36 7.12
CA TYR A 83 2.07 8.77 6.58
C TYR A 83 3.31 9.06 7.45
N GLU A 84 3.50 10.30 7.89
CA GLU A 84 4.58 10.69 8.80
C GLU A 84 4.54 9.85 10.10
N MET A 85 3.37 9.67 10.68
CA MET A 85 3.15 8.85 11.86
C MET A 85 3.51 7.36 11.63
N LEU A 86 3.14 6.81 10.47
CA LEU A 86 3.57 5.46 10.08
C LEU A 86 5.09 5.36 10.00
N ARG A 87 5.74 6.30 9.33
CA ARG A 87 7.20 6.33 9.18
C ARG A 87 7.92 6.47 10.51
N GLU A 88 7.44 7.33 11.40
CA GLU A 88 8.00 7.52 12.74
C GLU A 88 7.93 6.24 13.58
N SER A 89 6.83 5.47 13.46
CA SER A 89 6.60 4.28 14.28
C SER A 89 7.19 2.99 13.68
N LEU A 90 7.16 2.85 12.34
CA LEU A 90 7.51 1.63 11.63
C LEU A 90 8.82 1.74 10.84
N GLY A 91 9.40 2.94 10.75
CA GLY A 91 10.68 3.17 10.08
C GLY A 91 10.68 2.72 8.63
N ASP A 92 11.69 1.95 8.25
CA ASP A 92 11.91 1.48 6.88
C ASP A 92 10.90 0.42 6.41
N MET A 93 10.05 -0.11 7.29
CA MET A 93 8.93 -0.95 6.86
C MET A 93 7.94 -0.18 5.98
N VAL A 94 7.87 1.15 6.10
CA VAL A 94 7.06 2.02 5.25
C VAL A 94 7.96 2.63 4.17
N PRO A 95 7.74 2.36 2.87
CA PRO A 95 8.54 2.92 1.80
C PRO A 95 8.50 4.44 1.80
N GLU A 96 9.62 5.06 1.44
CA GLU A 96 9.67 6.52 1.26
C GLU A 96 8.66 6.96 0.21
N ALA A 97 7.92 8.02 0.52
CA ALA A 97 6.92 8.58 -0.36
C ALA A 97 6.89 10.11 -0.31
N LEU A 98 6.68 10.71 -1.47
CA LEU A 98 6.48 12.14 -1.67
C LEU A 98 5.02 12.40 -2.02
N PHE A 99 4.35 13.23 -1.23
CA PHE A 99 3.00 13.74 -1.52
C PHE A 99 3.14 15.07 -2.26
N ALA A 100 2.86 15.07 -3.55
CA ALA A 100 2.98 16.25 -4.38
C ALA A 100 1.59 16.80 -4.75
N ILE A 101 1.40 18.09 -4.51
CA ILE A 101 0.18 18.81 -4.89
C ILE A 101 0.33 19.27 -6.34
N THR A 102 -0.64 18.96 -7.18
CA THR A 102 -0.65 19.29 -8.59
C THR A 102 -2.08 19.43 -9.12
N CYS A 103 -2.22 19.75 -10.39
CA CYS A 103 -3.48 19.60 -11.10
C CYS A 103 -3.55 18.22 -11.76
N ILE A 104 -4.63 17.49 -11.49
CA ILE A 104 -4.98 16.22 -12.13
C ILE A 104 -6.29 16.45 -12.86
N ASN A 105 -6.30 16.27 -14.19
CA ASN A 105 -7.47 16.54 -15.03
C ASN A 105 -8.04 17.97 -14.81
N GLY A 106 -7.15 18.95 -14.70
CA GLY A 106 -7.52 20.36 -14.49
C GLY A 106 -7.99 20.72 -13.08
N LYS A 107 -8.01 19.78 -12.14
CA LYS A 107 -8.38 20.02 -10.73
C LYS A 107 -7.18 19.87 -9.81
N ARG A 108 -7.06 20.78 -8.85
CA ARG A 108 -6.05 20.67 -7.79
C ARG A 108 -6.27 19.38 -7.00
N ASN A 109 -5.20 18.61 -6.84
CA ASN A 109 -5.23 17.33 -6.17
C ASN A 109 -3.82 16.95 -5.67
N VAL A 110 -3.71 15.76 -5.05
CA VAL A 110 -2.44 15.16 -4.63
C VAL A 110 -2.15 13.91 -5.45
N PHE A 111 -0.89 13.66 -5.75
CA PHE A 111 -0.44 12.31 -6.10
C PHE A 111 0.67 11.89 -5.16
N VAL A 112 0.86 10.59 -5.03
CA VAL A 112 1.93 10.03 -4.21
C VAL A 112 2.94 9.34 -5.12
N LEU A 113 4.20 9.77 -5.01
CA LEU A 113 5.34 9.11 -5.61
C LEU A 113 6.05 8.32 -4.50
N ALA A 114 6.06 7.01 -4.59
CA ALA A 114 6.68 6.14 -3.61
C ALA A 114 7.77 5.26 -4.24
N ARG A 115 8.74 4.83 -3.43
CA ARG A 115 9.69 3.80 -3.84
C ARG A 115 8.94 2.49 -4.13
N ALA A 116 9.22 1.85 -5.25
CA ALA A 116 8.59 0.58 -5.59
C ALA A 116 9.07 -0.53 -4.65
N VAL A 117 8.13 -1.33 -4.17
CA VAL A 117 8.40 -2.56 -3.42
C VAL A 117 8.21 -3.76 -4.35
N ASN A 118 9.21 -4.62 -4.40
CA ASN A 118 9.12 -5.88 -5.13
C ASN A 118 8.49 -6.93 -4.22
N ILE A 119 7.16 -7.04 -4.30
CA ILE A 119 6.39 -7.99 -3.50
C ILE A 119 6.81 -9.41 -3.87
N TRP A 120 7.21 -10.17 -2.86
CA TRP A 120 7.54 -11.58 -3.01
C TRP A 120 6.47 -12.49 -2.38
N PHE A 121 5.92 -12.09 -1.21
CA PHE A 121 4.96 -12.89 -0.48
C PHE A 121 3.95 -11.99 0.24
N ASN A 122 2.68 -12.40 0.21
CA ASN A 122 1.62 -11.70 0.90
C ASN A 122 1.45 -12.29 2.31
N ILE A 123 2.09 -11.63 3.29
CA ILE A 123 2.11 -12.10 4.69
C ILE A 123 0.76 -11.89 5.39
N ALA A 124 -0.05 -10.93 4.95
CA ALA A 124 -1.35 -10.62 5.55
C ALA A 124 -2.50 -11.50 5.00
N ASN A 125 -2.22 -12.42 4.08
CA ASN A 125 -3.22 -13.32 3.53
C ASN A 125 -3.36 -14.58 4.39
N PRO A 126 -4.50 -14.81 5.08
CA PRO A 126 -4.69 -15.96 5.96
C PRO A 126 -4.62 -17.33 5.25
N THR A 127 -4.85 -17.37 3.92
CA THR A 127 -4.73 -18.62 3.16
C THR A 127 -3.30 -19.14 3.07
N ASN A 128 -2.31 -18.27 3.32
CA ASN A 128 -0.88 -18.59 3.27
C ASN A 128 -0.29 -18.92 4.65
N ARG A 129 -1.11 -19.26 5.64
CA ARG A 129 -0.72 -19.41 7.04
C ARG A 129 0.49 -20.32 7.28
N GLU A 130 0.47 -21.53 6.76
CA GLU A 130 1.54 -22.49 6.98
C GLU A 130 2.87 -22.02 6.38
N GLU A 131 2.81 -21.46 5.17
CA GLU A 131 3.98 -20.89 4.50
C GLU A 131 4.50 -19.66 5.25
N ALA A 132 3.60 -18.77 5.71
CA ALA A 132 3.93 -17.59 6.50
C ALA A 132 4.70 -17.96 7.78
N VAL A 133 4.22 -18.96 8.55
CA VAL A 133 4.91 -19.47 9.74
C VAL A 133 6.30 -20.00 9.39
N GLY A 134 6.43 -20.82 8.33
CA GLY A 134 7.71 -21.34 7.87
C GLY A 134 8.70 -20.25 7.46
N LEU A 135 8.19 -19.19 6.82
CA LEU A 135 9.02 -18.05 6.42
C LEU A 135 9.51 -17.24 7.62
N LEU A 136 8.64 -16.99 8.61
CA LEU A 136 9.01 -16.26 9.84
C LEU A 136 10.03 -17.04 10.69
N GLN A 137 9.96 -18.38 10.71
CA GLN A 137 10.96 -19.24 11.35
C GLN A 137 12.32 -19.15 10.61
N LYS A 138 12.28 -19.11 9.29
CA LYS A 138 13.48 -19.06 8.43
C LYS A 138 14.15 -17.69 8.40
N TYR A 139 13.38 -16.60 8.54
CA TYR A 139 13.86 -15.22 8.42
C TYR A 139 13.60 -14.42 9.71
N PRO A 140 14.49 -14.51 10.73
CA PRO A 140 14.29 -13.86 12.03
C PRO A 140 14.08 -12.34 11.93
N MET A 141 14.79 -11.66 11.03
CA MET A 141 14.58 -10.22 10.81
C MET A 141 13.15 -9.89 10.37
N ALA A 142 12.55 -10.69 9.48
CA ALA A 142 11.17 -10.48 9.07
C ALA A 142 10.20 -10.73 10.23
N ARG A 143 10.50 -11.73 11.09
CA ARG A 143 9.72 -11.99 12.29
C ARG A 143 9.78 -10.82 13.27
N ASP A 144 10.97 -10.27 13.50
CA ASP A 144 11.16 -9.12 14.41
C ASP A 144 10.45 -7.87 13.87
N GLN A 145 10.52 -7.63 12.55
CA GLN A 145 9.77 -6.56 11.91
C GLN A 145 8.25 -6.76 12.02
N LEU A 146 7.77 -7.98 11.82
CA LEU A 146 6.34 -8.27 11.97
C LEU A 146 5.89 -8.11 13.43
N GLN A 147 6.71 -8.52 14.41
CA GLN A 147 6.46 -8.29 15.82
C GLN A 147 6.35 -6.78 16.13
N GLN A 148 7.32 -5.98 15.65
CA GLN A 148 7.27 -4.53 15.79
C GLN A 148 5.99 -3.94 15.17
N PHE A 149 5.60 -4.40 13.98
CA PHE A 149 4.37 -3.95 13.33
C PHE A 149 3.13 -4.24 14.17
N VAL A 150 3.01 -5.46 14.69
CA VAL A 150 1.88 -5.88 15.52
C VAL A 150 1.82 -5.09 16.83
N ASP A 151 2.97 -4.89 17.50
CA ASP A 151 3.04 -4.15 18.75
C ASP A 151 2.63 -2.68 18.56
N VAL A 152 3.09 -2.06 17.48
CA VAL A 152 2.74 -0.69 17.12
C VAL A 152 1.25 -0.58 16.75
N ALA A 153 0.72 -1.51 15.94
CA ALA A 153 -0.69 -1.53 15.56
C ALA A 153 -1.62 -1.70 16.78
N ARG A 154 -1.23 -2.56 17.73
CA ARG A 154 -1.93 -2.72 19.01
C ARG A 154 -1.87 -1.44 19.84
N GLY A 155 -0.69 -0.84 19.96
CA GLY A 155 -0.52 0.42 20.68
C GLY A 155 -1.38 1.57 20.12
N TRP A 156 -1.58 1.63 18.80
CA TRP A 156 -2.51 2.60 18.21
C TRP A 156 -3.97 2.32 18.55
N ARG A 157 -4.36 1.06 18.64
CA ARG A 157 -5.74 0.67 18.98
C ARG A 157 -6.06 0.93 20.45
N GLU A 158 -5.12 0.66 21.34
CA GLU A 158 -5.29 0.75 22.80
C GLU A 158 -4.95 2.14 23.35
N GLY A 159 -4.42 3.04 22.52
CA GLY A 159 -3.97 4.36 22.91
C GLY A 159 -5.09 5.37 23.15
N PRO A 160 -4.75 6.59 23.56
CA PRO A 160 -5.73 7.64 23.90
C PRO A 160 -6.56 8.13 22.71
N ASN A 161 -6.10 7.91 21.49
CA ASN A 161 -6.82 8.18 20.25
C ASN A 161 -6.88 6.88 19.43
N PRO A 162 -7.83 5.98 19.75
CA PRO A 162 -7.92 4.66 19.13
C PRO A 162 -8.05 4.74 17.62
N ARG A 163 -7.23 3.95 16.93
CA ARG A 163 -7.28 3.83 15.47
C ARG A 163 -6.86 2.43 15.05
N VAL A 164 -7.45 1.95 13.99
CA VAL A 164 -7.13 0.65 13.39
C VAL A 164 -6.35 0.89 12.11
N ILE A 165 -5.16 0.29 12.00
CA ILE A 165 -4.37 0.36 10.76
C ILE A 165 -5.10 -0.37 9.65
N ASP A 166 -5.08 0.20 8.44
CA ASP A 166 -5.72 -0.42 7.27
C ASP A 166 -4.97 -1.68 6.83
N LEU A 167 -5.57 -2.81 7.15
CA LEU A 167 -5.21 -4.12 6.62
C LEU A 167 -6.33 -4.69 5.73
N TYR A 168 -7.32 -3.88 5.32
CA TYR A 168 -8.41 -4.32 4.46
C TYR A 168 -7.90 -4.76 3.08
N GLY A 169 -6.95 -4.02 2.51
CA GLY A 169 -6.21 -4.46 1.34
C GLY A 169 -5.28 -5.63 1.71
N MET A 170 -5.41 -6.78 1.01
CA MET A 170 -4.51 -7.92 1.27
C MET A 170 -3.05 -7.60 1.00
N ASP A 171 -2.79 -6.67 0.10
CA ASP A 171 -1.45 -6.29 -0.33
C ASP A 171 -0.88 -5.11 0.50
N ASN A 172 -1.60 -4.63 1.53
CA ASN A 172 -1.12 -3.50 2.34
C ASN A 172 0.10 -3.88 3.19
N LEU A 173 0.20 -5.15 3.63
CA LEU A 173 1.37 -5.66 4.36
C LEU A 173 1.92 -6.89 3.64
N VAL A 174 3.17 -6.78 3.19
CA VAL A 174 3.81 -7.80 2.35
C VAL A 174 5.23 -8.08 2.83
N MET A 175 5.80 -9.19 2.36
CA MET A 175 7.24 -9.46 2.43
C MET A 175 7.85 -9.19 1.05
N ASP A 176 8.91 -8.39 1.00
CA ASP A 176 9.60 -8.06 -0.24
C ASP A 176 10.59 -9.17 -0.68
N ASN A 177 11.21 -9.01 -1.84
CA ASN A 177 12.20 -9.96 -2.35
C ASN A 177 13.50 -10.01 -1.52
N GLN A 178 13.72 -9.04 -0.64
CA GLN A 178 14.82 -9.03 0.35
C GLN A 178 14.41 -9.69 1.68
N ARG A 179 13.20 -10.27 1.76
CA ARG A 179 12.63 -10.91 2.95
C ARG A 179 12.38 -9.94 4.10
N GLN A 180 12.06 -8.69 3.77
CA GLN A 180 11.70 -7.66 4.73
C GLN A 180 10.20 -7.40 4.69
N ILE A 181 9.62 -7.10 5.84
CA ILE A 181 8.21 -6.71 5.95
C ILE A 181 8.06 -5.27 5.48
N ARG A 182 7.06 -5.03 4.62
CA ARG A 182 6.73 -3.72 4.08
C ARG A 182 5.25 -3.43 4.20
N TYR A 183 4.91 -2.25 4.71
CA TYR A 183 3.56 -1.71 4.66
C TYR A 183 3.49 -0.69 3.52
N ILE A 184 2.69 -0.96 2.49
CA ILE A 184 2.80 -0.24 1.21
C ILE A 184 1.63 0.69 0.92
N ASP A 185 0.64 0.82 1.83
CA ASP A 185 -0.41 1.80 1.64
C ASP A 185 0.01 3.22 2.03
N SER A 186 -0.66 4.21 1.43
CA SER A 186 -0.35 5.64 1.60
C SER A 186 -1.59 6.52 1.69
N PHE A 187 -2.81 5.97 1.48
CA PHE A 187 -4.05 6.70 1.51
C PHE A 187 -4.97 6.13 2.58
N TYR A 188 -5.43 6.99 3.52
CA TYR A 188 -6.36 6.60 4.59
C TYR A 188 -5.93 5.34 5.35
N VAL A 189 -4.68 5.36 5.77
CA VAL A 189 -4.01 4.21 6.41
C VAL A 189 -4.54 3.87 7.80
N PHE A 190 -5.46 4.67 8.34
CA PHE A 190 -6.13 4.43 9.61
C PHE A 190 -7.65 4.57 9.51
N PHE A 191 -8.35 3.65 10.14
CA PHE A 191 -9.77 3.75 10.44
C PHE A 191 -9.97 4.18 11.89
N PHE A 192 -11.07 4.90 12.14
CA PHE A 192 -11.45 5.41 13.45
C PHE A 192 -12.82 4.86 13.81
N GLU A 193 -12.90 4.02 14.85
CA GLU A 193 -14.16 3.40 15.30
C GLU A 193 -15.20 4.44 15.71
N ASP A 194 -14.77 5.58 16.27
CA ASP A 194 -15.66 6.69 16.67
C ASP A 194 -16.48 7.26 15.50
N LEU A 195 -15.98 7.13 14.26
CA LEU A 195 -16.70 7.59 13.07
C LEU A 195 -17.93 6.74 12.75
N LEU A 196 -17.99 5.49 13.20
CA LEU A 196 -19.13 4.59 13.00
C LEU A 196 -20.44 5.16 13.59
N HIS A 197 -20.34 5.99 14.63
CA HIS A 197 -21.49 6.59 15.27
C HIS A 197 -21.90 7.93 14.66
N ILE A 198 -21.13 8.47 13.75
CA ILE A 198 -21.30 9.81 13.18
C ILE A 198 -21.85 9.76 11.75
N LEU A 199 -21.45 8.77 10.96
CA LEU A 199 -21.68 8.77 9.51
C LEU A 199 -23.09 8.31 9.09
N GLY A 200 -23.75 7.44 9.82
CA GLY A 200 -25.11 6.90 9.55
C GLY A 200 -25.34 6.28 8.16
N GLY A 201 -25.92 5.10 8.11
CA GLY A 201 -26.39 4.45 6.87
C GLY A 201 -25.37 3.52 6.19
N GLU A 202 -25.44 3.39 4.85
CA GLU A 202 -24.62 2.44 4.08
C GLU A 202 -23.10 2.67 4.22
N ARG A 203 -22.66 3.92 4.47
CA ARG A 203 -21.25 4.25 4.67
C ARG A 203 -20.69 3.68 5.97
N ASP A 204 -21.52 3.52 6.98
CA ASP A 204 -21.12 2.91 8.25
C ASP A 204 -20.85 1.42 8.08
N LEU A 205 -21.65 0.73 7.28
CA LEU A 205 -21.47 -0.71 7.02
C LEU A 205 -20.17 -0.99 6.27
N ASP A 206 -19.80 -0.16 5.29
CA ASP A 206 -18.52 -0.30 4.57
C ASP A 206 -17.31 -0.04 5.49
N LEU A 207 -17.39 0.99 6.33
CA LEU A 207 -16.34 1.30 7.31
C LEU A 207 -16.23 0.21 8.38
N GLU A 208 -17.37 -0.27 8.89
CA GLU A 208 -17.41 -1.36 9.86
C GLU A 208 -16.78 -2.64 9.31
N ASP A 209 -17.09 -3.02 8.05
CA ASP A 209 -16.49 -4.18 7.41
C ASP A 209 -14.98 -4.01 7.27
N LYS A 210 -14.50 -2.83 6.84
CA LYS A 210 -13.07 -2.53 6.72
C LYS A 210 -12.34 -2.65 8.07
N ILE A 211 -12.92 -2.12 9.13
CA ILE A 211 -12.39 -2.24 10.49
C ILE A 211 -12.36 -3.71 10.92
N ASN A 212 -13.46 -4.43 10.78
CA ASN A 212 -13.57 -5.82 11.19
C ASN A 212 -12.60 -6.75 10.43
N VAL A 213 -12.42 -6.52 9.11
CA VAL A 213 -11.44 -7.26 8.31
C VAL A 213 -10.03 -6.95 8.78
N SER A 214 -9.71 -5.67 9.02
CA SER A 214 -8.38 -5.27 9.48
C SER A 214 -8.04 -5.85 10.84
N LEU A 215 -8.99 -5.86 11.76
CA LEU A 215 -8.82 -6.47 13.09
C LEU A 215 -8.62 -7.99 13.01
N ARG A 216 -9.40 -8.70 12.17
CA ARG A 216 -9.20 -10.14 11.94
C ARG A 216 -7.83 -10.45 11.36
N ARG A 217 -7.32 -9.61 10.46
CA ARG A 217 -5.97 -9.76 9.90
C ARG A 217 -4.89 -9.46 10.92
N LEU A 218 -5.08 -8.46 11.77
CA LEU A 218 -4.14 -8.21 12.87
C LEU A 218 -4.07 -9.41 13.81
N ALA A 219 -5.21 -9.99 14.22
CA ALA A 219 -5.25 -11.19 15.03
C ALA A 219 -4.57 -12.40 14.34
N TYR A 220 -4.74 -12.55 13.03
CA TYR A 220 -4.04 -13.55 12.24
C TYR A 220 -2.50 -13.34 12.26
N LEU A 221 -2.03 -12.09 12.16
CA LEU A 221 -0.59 -11.78 12.24
C LEU A 221 -0.02 -12.13 13.61
N GLU A 222 -0.76 -11.88 14.69
CA GLU A 222 -0.42 -12.30 16.06
C GLU A 222 -0.31 -13.83 16.18
N GLU A 223 -1.25 -14.55 15.57
CA GLU A 223 -1.27 -16.00 15.58
C GLU A 223 -0.04 -16.61 14.88
N ILE A 224 0.30 -16.13 13.66
CA ILE A 224 1.47 -16.66 12.93
C ILE A 224 2.79 -16.32 13.62
N LEU A 225 2.86 -15.17 14.32
CA LEU A 225 4.01 -14.83 15.17
C LEU A 225 4.17 -15.80 16.32
N ALA A 226 3.09 -16.10 17.07
CA ALA A 226 3.11 -17.06 18.16
C ALA A 226 3.56 -18.45 17.67
N LEU A 227 2.96 -18.95 16.58
CA LEU A 227 3.32 -20.24 15.98
C LEU A 227 4.75 -20.28 15.45
N SER A 228 5.31 -19.16 15.03
CA SER A 228 6.69 -19.10 14.55
C SER A 228 7.72 -19.14 15.70
N ALA A 229 7.31 -18.86 16.93
CA ALA A 229 8.17 -18.90 18.12
C ALA A 229 8.33 -20.32 18.69
N ASP A 230 7.35 -21.21 18.48
CA ASP A 230 7.23 -22.52 19.19
C ASP A 230 8.19 -23.64 18.70
N LYS A 231 9.14 -23.35 17.80
CA LYS A 231 10.06 -24.35 17.23
C LYS A 231 11.56 -24.05 17.42
N GLN A 232 11.92 -23.34 18.49
CA GLN A 232 13.33 -23.24 18.91
C GLN A 232 13.72 -24.30 19.93
#